data_ffd35444b826bcf977d464f9193f5470
#
_entry.id   ffd35444b826bcf977d464f9193f5470
#
_cell.length_a   1.000
_cell.length_b   1.000
_cell.length_c   1.000
_cell.angle_alpha   90.00
_cell.angle_beta   90.00
_cell.angle_gamma   90.00
#
_symmetry.space_group_name_H-M   'P 1'
#
loop_
_entity.id
_entity.type
_entity.pdbx_description
1 polymer ?
#
loop_
_entity_poly.entity_id
_entity_poly.type
_entity_poly.pdbx_seq_one_letter_code
_entity_poly.pdbx_strand_id
1 'polypeptide(L)'
;MFDSPTQAPIQVLRIACSRGKTSFPMGHWVLMVPVVFLALLLLATGCSPSPEADSSNGPAQRPPTQVVAVAAKVEAVADTLSLIGSLAADEMVALQSETAGVIERIAFEEGQQVEMGQLLMELDQSKLAASVVEAQANLALSQSNFERNQELFDGKLISSQEFDQARTRFEADQALLDLRKRQLKDTRITAPFRGVVGVREVSPGQVISPNVTLTWLVSLDPIKLEFNVPERFLSVCRQGQTLEVKVAAYPEMSFTGEVYFVAPFVEPELRTTLVKARIANEESLLKPGMFATVDLTLTVREEAIVIPEPALFRSLDEERAMVYVIDQAGQAQMRTVRVGERKARKVEILQGLTAGEEVIVEGTQKIGPGSPVVRAPAEAAQIYQ
;
A
#
# COMPACT_ATOMS: atom_id res chain seq x y z
N MET A 1 45.08 -28.47 -14.34
CA MET A 1 45.82 -27.93 -15.49
C MET A 1 44.88 -26.92 -16.15
N PHE A 2 45.26 -25.63 -16.08
CA PHE A 2 44.71 -24.45 -16.76
C PHE A 2 43.34 -23.97 -16.24
N ASP A 3 43.04 -22.73 -16.01
CA ASP A 3 43.83 -21.50 -15.71
C ASP A 3 42.80 -20.48 -15.19
N SER A 4 43.15 -19.72 -14.17
CA SER A 4 42.35 -18.61 -13.65
C SER A 4 42.66 -17.33 -14.43
N PRO A 5 41.71 -16.44 -14.71
CA PRO A 5 42.06 -15.08 -15.07
C PRO A 5 41.82 -14.11 -13.90
N THR A 6 42.92 -13.58 -13.43
CA THR A 6 43.31 -12.18 -13.17
C THR A 6 42.24 -11.22 -12.64
N GLN A 7 42.43 -10.84 -11.38
CA GLN A 7 41.84 -9.66 -10.73
C GLN A 7 42.56 -8.39 -11.23
N ALA A 8 41.79 -7.37 -11.65
CA ALA A 8 42.26 -6.01 -11.83
C ALA A 8 41.94 -5.15 -10.58
N PRO A 9 42.84 -4.27 -10.12
CA PRO A 9 42.63 -3.49 -8.91
C PRO A 9 41.85 -2.21 -9.18
N ILE A 10 40.84 -1.95 -8.34
CA ILE A 10 40.10 -0.70 -8.27
C ILE A 10 40.97 0.37 -7.65
N GLN A 11 41.34 1.40 -8.39
CA GLN A 11 42.01 2.59 -7.91
C GLN A 11 41.05 3.44 -7.06
N VAL A 12 41.39 3.62 -5.81
CA VAL A 12 40.72 4.57 -4.89
C VAL A 12 41.27 5.95 -5.17
N LEU A 13 40.46 6.83 -5.75
CA LEU A 13 40.73 8.23 -5.96
C LEU A 13 40.61 9.00 -4.62
N ARG A 14 41.73 9.28 -3.96
CA ARG A 14 41.78 10.18 -2.80
C ARG A 14 41.72 11.64 -3.30
N ILE A 15 40.64 12.32 -3.03
CA ILE A 15 40.56 13.79 -3.18
C ILE A 15 41.10 14.41 -1.90
N ALA A 16 42.26 15.07 -2.02
CA ALA A 16 42.89 15.83 -0.96
C ALA A 16 42.17 17.17 -0.77
N CYS A 17 41.66 17.40 0.44
CA CYS A 17 41.06 18.67 0.87
C CYS A 17 42.20 19.61 1.30
N SER A 18 42.56 20.60 0.45
CA SER A 18 43.52 21.67 0.71
C SER A 18 42.88 22.70 1.66
N ARG A 19 43.44 22.82 2.86
CA ARG A 19 43.19 23.94 3.78
C ARG A 19 43.97 25.15 3.32
N GLY A 20 43.30 26.15 2.74
CA GLY A 20 43.84 27.50 2.52
C GLY A 20 43.65 28.35 3.78
N LYS A 21 44.73 28.61 4.52
CA LYS A 21 44.85 29.68 5.52
C LYS A 21 45.15 30.97 4.77
N THR A 22 44.26 31.95 4.82
CA THR A 22 44.59 33.34 4.50
C THR A 22 44.55 34.17 5.78
N SER A 23 45.75 34.51 6.23
CA SER A 23 46.03 35.54 7.24
C SER A 23 45.94 36.91 6.61
N PHE A 24 45.17 37.84 7.19
CA PHE A 24 45.23 39.27 6.91
C PHE A 24 45.91 39.98 8.08
N PRO A 25 46.82 40.95 7.78
CA PRO A 25 47.61 41.62 8.81
C PRO A 25 46.89 42.82 9.43
N MET A 26 47.13 42.99 10.73
CA MET A 26 46.84 44.22 11.49
C MET A 26 47.69 45.39 10.92
N GLY A 27 47.05 46.49 10.58
CA GLY A 27 47.65 47.76 10.30
C GLY A 27 47.04 48.87 11.16
N HIS A 28 47.83 49.36 12.01
CA HIS A 28 47.62 50.55 12.88
C HIS A 28 47.06 51.75 12.14
N TRP A 29 46.08 52.43 12.73
CA TRP A 29 46.03 53.89 12.66
C TRP A 29 45.45 54.43 13.99
N VAL A 30 46.39 54.99 14.74
CA VAL A 30 46.22 55.75 15.96
C VAL A 30 46.26 57.24 15.56
N LEU A 31 45.49 58.07 16.31
CA LEU A 31 45.59 59.51 16.45
C LEU A 31 44.88 60.42 15.40
N MET A 32 43.77 60.98 15.82
CA MET A 32 43.68 62.45 16.03
C MET A 32 42.39 62.84 16.75
N VAL A 33 42.53 63.21 17.99
CA VAL A 33 41.73 64.15 18.78
C VAL A 33 42.58 65.44 18.82
N PRO A 34 42.13 66.65 19.10
CA PRO A 34 40.86 67.22 19.51
C PRO A 34 40.50 68.60 18.88
N VAL A 35 39.56 69.27 19.56
CA VAL A 35 39.36 70.75 19.53
C VAL A 35 38.28 71.23 18.54
N VAL A 36 37.10 71.51 19.02
CA VAL A 36 36.59 72.85 19.20
C VAL A 36 35.45 72.84 20.21
N PHE A 37 35.81 73.24 21.42
CA PHE A 37 34.94 73.75 22.46
C PHE A 37 34.83 75.26 22.26
N LEU A 38 33.63 75.78 22.54
CA LEU A 38 33.43 77.20 22.88
C LEU A 38 32.77 78.07 21.83
N ALA A 39 31.72 78.65 22.28
CA ALA A 39 30.94 79.80 21.79
C ALA A 39 29.60 79.40 21.19
N LEU A 40 28.44 79.73 21.75
CA LEU A 40 28.04 81.01 22.25
C LEU A 40 26.80 80.85 23.16
N LEU A 41 26.91 81.43 24.34
CA LEU A 41 25.82 81.71 25.29
C LEU A 41 25.12 83.01 24.80
N LEU A 42 23.86 83.16 25.16
CA LEU A 42 23.02 84.38 25.05
C LEU A 42 22.10 84.47 23.81
N LEU A 43 20.83 84.14 24.07
CA LEU A 43 19.76 85.14 24.00
C LEU A 43 18.50 84.54 24.66
N ALA A 44 18.21 85.14 25.82
CA ALA A 44 17.00 84.92 26.58
C ALA A 44 15.84 85.72 25.94
N THR A 45 14.65 85.34 26.42
CA THR A 45 13.35 86.03 26.41
C THR A 45 12.36 85.68 25.34
N GLY A 46 11.25 85.12 25.83
CA GLY A 46 9.98 84.94 25.15
C GLY A 46 9.05 83.95 25.86
N CYS A 47 8.63 84.27 27.07
CA CYS A 47 7.47 83.63 27.69
C CYS A 47 6.19 84.07 26.99
N SER A 48 5.46 83.07 26.44
CA SER A 48 4.01 83.17 26.22
C SER A 48 3.36 81.88 26.74
N PRO A 49 2.33 81.94 27.56
CA PRO A 49 1.65 80.78 28.04
C PRO A 49 0.77 80.21 26.94
N SER A 50 1.03 78.99 26.53
CA SER A 50 0.14 78.17 25.72
C SER A 50 -0.93 77.56 26.59
N PRO A 51 -2.17 77.49 26.14
CA PRO A 51 -3.28 76.90 26.89
C PRO A 51 -3.02 75.40 27.12
N GLU A 52 -3.35 74.96 28.32
CA GLU A 52 -3.37 73.59 28.79
C GLU A 52 -4.20 72.73 27.77
N ALA A 53 -3.53 71.92 26.94
CA ALA A 53 -4.17 70.85 26.22
C ALA A 53 -4.47 69.75 27.23
N ASP A 54 -5.73 69.55 27.47
CA ASP A 54 -6.33 68.47 28.24
C ASP A 54 -5.85 67.15 27.67
N SER A 55 -4.82 66.55 28.24
CA SER A 55 -4.33 65.24 27.86
C SER A 55 -5.21 64.17 28.49
N SER A 56 -6.40 63.99 27.95
CA SER A 56 -7.14 62.75 28.13
C SER A 56 -6.48 61.64 27.29
N ASN A 57 -5.35 61.14 27.77
CA ASN A 57 -4.72 59.96 27.24
C ASN A 57 -5.48 58.71 27.73
N GLY A 58 -6.69 58.50 27.22
CA GLY A 58 -7.26 57.17 27.14
C GLY A 58 -6.46 56.33 26.15
N PRO A 59 -6.24 55.05 26.40
CA PRO A 59 -5.55 54.20 25.43
C PRO A 59 -6.21 54.30 24.06
N ALA A 60 -5.51 54.81 23.08
CA ALA A 60 -6.00 54.97 21.70
C ALA A 60 -6.49 53.60 21.21
N GLN A 61 -7.82 53.43 21.21
CA GLN A 61 -8.45 52.25 20.62
C GLN A 61 -8.06 52.19 19.15
N ARG A 62 -7.17 51.25 18.79
CA ARG A 62 -6.87 51.02 17.40
C ARG A 62 -8.16 50.67 16.65
N PRO A 63 -8.41 51.20 15.46
CA PRO A 63 -9.58 50.84 14.70
C PRO A 63 -9.60 49.33 14.47
N PRO A 64 -10.77 48.70 14.55
CA PRO A 64 -10.87 47.25 14.37
C PRO A 64 -10.37 46.82 12.97
N THR A 65 -9.53 45.79 12.93
CA THR A 65 -8.96 45.29 11.71
C THR A 65 -9.88 44.21 11.14
N GLN A 66 -10.19 44.31 9.83
CA GLN A 66 -10.99 43.30 9.16
C GLN A 66 -10.16 42.04 8.94
N VAL A 67 -10.70 40.86 9.36
CA VAL A 67 -10.07 39.53 9.27
C VAL A 67 -11.04 38.49 8.73
N VAL A 68 -10.55 37.49 8.04
CA VAL A 68 -11.34 36.31 7.67
C VAL A 68 -11.17 35.28 8.77
N ALA A 69 -12.27 34.86 9.37
CA ALA A 69 -12.29 33.84 10.40
C ALA A 69 -13.18 32.67 10.01
N VAL A 70 -12.78 31.47 10.40
CA VAL A 70 -13.50 30.20 10.14
C VAL A 70 -13.66 29.47 11.48
N ALA A 71 -14.83 28.90 11.71
CA ALA A 71 -15.07 28.09 12.89
C ALA A 71 -14.33 26.76 12.81
N ALA A 72 -13.70 26.35 13.90
CA ALA A 72 -13.12 25.01 14.04
C ALA A 72 -14.24 23.98 13.98
N LYS A 73 -14.11 23.01 13.04
CA LYS A 73 -15.10 21.98 12.77
C LYS A 73 -14.70 20.67 13.43
N VAL A 74 -15.69 19.84 13.73
CA VAL A 74 -15.48 18.44 14.08
C VAL A 74 -15.61 17.62 12.81
N GLU A 75 -14.56 16.91 12.41
CA GLU A 75 -14.53 16.03 11.24
C GLU A 75 -13.79 14.74 11.61
N ALA A 76 -14.14 13.63 10.94
CA ALA A 76 -13.39 12.39 11.07
C ALA A 76 -12.02 12.53 10.39
N VAL A 77 -10.95 12.29 11.13
CA VAL A 77 -9.57 12.31 10.63
C VAL A 77 -8.98 10.92 10.74
N ALA A 78 -8.57 10.38 9.59
CA ALA A 78 -7.86 9.11 9.50
C ALA A 78 -6.35 9.36 9.56
N ASP A 79 -5.68 8.73 10.51
CA ASP A 79 -4.23 8.62 10.56
C ASP A 79 -3.80 7.55 9.56
N THR A 80 -3.04 7.93 8.55
CA THR A 80 -2.67 7.05 7.43
C THR A 80 -1.17 6.88 7.33
N LEU A 81 -0.73 5.66 7.05
CA LEU A 81 0.66 5.33 6.81
C LEU A 81 0.86 5.05 5.32
N SER A 82 1.60 5.91 4.62
CA SER A 82 1.93 5.71 3.22
C SER A 82 3.13 4.79 3.07
N LEU A 83 2.96 3.71 2.31
CA LEU A 83 3.94 2.66 2.07
C LEU A 83 3.99 2.33 0.57
N ILE A 84 5.00 1.57 0.19
CA ILE A 84 5.10 0.99 -1.15
C ILE A 84 4.89 -0.51 -1.03
N GLY A 85 4.05 -1.05 -1.91
CA GLY A 85 3.78 -2.48 -2.02
C GLY A 85 3.87 -2.99 -3.45
N SER A 86 3.76 -4.29 -3.61
CA SER A 86 3.69 -4.97 -4.90
C SER A 86 2.42 -5.80 -5.00
N LEU A 87 1.80 -5.79 -6.17
CA LEU A 87 0.64 -6.62 -6.46
C LEU A 87 1.09 -8.03 -6.82
N ALA A 88 0.39 -9.02 -6.30
CA ALA A 88 0.58 -10.43 -6.58
C ALA A 88 -0.76 -11.08 -6.97
N ALA A 89 -0.72 -12.11 -7.76
CA ALA A 89 -1.91 -12.89 -8.06
C ALA A 89 -2.48 -13.54 -6.79
N ASP A 90 -3.79 -13.77 -6.75
CA ASP A 90 -4.36 -14.59 -5.67
C ASP A 90 -3.82 -16.02 -5.76
N GLU A 91 -3.89 -16.60 -6.94
CA GLU A 91 -3.27 -17.87 -7.28
C GLU A 91 -2.57 -17.77 -8.64
N MET A 92 -1.41 -18.38 -8.78
CA MET A 92 -0.68 -18.47 -10.04
C MET A 92 -0.03 -19.84 -10.13
N VAL A 93 -0.34 -20.58 -11.19
CA VAL A 93 0.19 -21.94 -11.41
C VAL A 93 0.68 -22.14 -12.83
N ALA A 94 1.84 -22.77 -12.96
CA ALA A 94 2.27 -23.32 -14.24
C ALA A 94 1.50 -24.62 -14.50
N LEU A 95 0.62 -24.63 -15.49
CA LEU A 95 -0.08 -25.83 -15.92
C LEU A 95 0.89 -26.73 -16.66
N GLN A 96 1.06 -27.95 -16.15
CA GLN A 96 1.98 -28.93 -16.69
C GLN A 96 1.23 -30.20 -17.04
N SER A 97 1.78 -30.98 -17.97
CA SER A 97 1.26 -32.32 -18.28
C SER A 97 1.77 -33.33 -17.26
N GLU A 98 0.88 -34.18 -16.74
CA GLU A 98 1.24 -35.31 -15.90
C GLU A 98 1.64 -36.54 -16.71
N THR A 99 1.31 -36.59 -18.02
CA THR A 99 1.55 -37.72 -18.89
C THR A 99 2.25 -37.29 -20.20
N ALA A 100 2.99 -38.19 -20.79
CA ALA A 100 3.57 -38.01 -22.14
C ALA A 100 2.52 -38.22 -23.20
N GLY A 101 2.56 -37.41 -24.27
CA GLY A 101 1.65 -37.56 -25.39
C GLY A 101 1.88 -36.56 -26.51
N VAL A 102 1.11 -36.65 -27.57
CA VAL A 102 1.04 -35.65 -28.63
C VAL A 102 -0.10 -34.71 -28.32
N ILE A 103 0.10 -33.40 -28.42
CA ILE A 103 -0.97 -32.43 -28.29
C ILE A 103 -1.89 -32.54 -29.49
N GLU A 104 -3.11 -32.99 -29.25
CA GLU A 104 -4.14 -33.11 -30.29
C GLU A 104 -4.83 -31.76 -30.52
N ARG A 105 -5.22 -31.10 -29.43
CA ARG A 105 -6.00 -29.85 -29.48
C ARG A 105 -5.69 -28.90 -28.31
N ILE A 106 -5.65 -27.62 -28.63
CA ILE A 106 -5.65 -26.51 -27.65
C ILE A 106 -7.02 -25.85 -27.74
N ALA A 107 -7.72 -25.75 -26.60
CA ALA A 107 -9.12 -25.34 -26.52
C ALA A 107 -9.29 -23.96 -25.82
N PHE A 108 -8.25 -23.14 -25.79
CA PHE A 108 -8.29 -21.78 -25.24
C PHE A 108 -7.53 -20.82 -26.17
N GLU A 109 -7.81 -19.51 -25.99
CA GLU A 109 -7.04 -18.41 -26.54
C GLU A 109 -6.16 -17.77 -25.46
N GLU A 110 -5.00 -17.24 -25.85
CA GLU A 110 -4.09 -16.54 -24.93
C GLU A 110 -4.76 -15.28 -24.36
N GLY A 111 -4.72 -15.13 -23.04
CA GLY A 111 -5.42 -14.06 -22.35
C GLY A 111 -6.91 -14.32 -22.08
N GLN A 112 -7.42 -15.49 -22.47
CA GLN A 112 -8.82 -15.87 -22.22
C GLN A 112 -9.08 -16.11 -20.74
N GLN A 113 -10.22 -15.62 -20.25
CA GLN A 113 -10.74 -15.99 -18.93
C GLN A 113 -11.41 -17.37 -19.02
N VAL A 114 -11.08 -18.25 -18.07
CA VAL A 114 -11.58 -19.62 -18.01
C VAL A 114 -12.15 -19.93 -16.64
N GLU A 115 -13.12 -20.84 -16.63
CA GLU A 115 -13.74 -21.33 -15.40
C GLU A 115 -13.04 -22.59 -14.87
N MET A 116 -13.18 -22.85 -13.56
CA MET A 116 -12.69 -24.09 -12.95
C MET A 116 -13.26 -25.33 -13.67
N GLY A 117 -12.40 -26.28 -14.04
CA GLY A 117 -12.76 -27.51 -14.76
C GLY A 117 -12.90 -27.35 -16.28
N GLN A 118 -12.77 -26.14 -16.82
CA GLN A 118 -12.80 -25.91 -18.26
C GLN A 118 -11.61 -26.62 -18.93
N LEU A 119 -11.89 -27.33 -20.04
CA LEU A 119 -10.86 -27.99 -20.84
C LEU A 119 -9.96 -26.97 -21.54
N LEU A 120 -8.66 -27.07 -21.31
CA LEU A 120 -7.65 -26.19 -21.91
C LEU A 120 -6.87 -26.88 -23.04
N MET A 121 -6.43 -28.11 -22.80
CA MET A 121 -5.68 -28.89 -23.80
C MET A 121 -6.07 -30.35 -23.74
N GLU A 122 -5.89 -31.04 -24.86
CA GLU A 122 -6.18 -32.45 -24.97
C GLU A 122 -5.00 -33.14 -25.73
N LEU A 123 -4.51 -34.23 -25.14
CA LEU A 123 -3.50 -35.07 -25.76
C LEU A 123 -4.19 -36.20 -26.52
N ASP A 124 -3.49 -36.81 -27.48
CA ASP A 124 -3.95 -37.99 -28.19
C ASP A 124 -4.31 -39.12 -27.21
N GLN A 125 -5.57 -39.49 -27.20
CA GLN A 125 -6.17 -40.46 -26.28
C GLN A 125 -6.21 -41.87 -26.84
N SER A 126 -5.93 -42.06 -28.13
CA SER A 126 -6.19 -43.30 -28.89
C SER A 126 -5.59 -44.53 -28.20
N LYS A 127 -4.34 -44.44 -27.77
CA LYS A 127 -3.61 -45.57 -27.15
C LYS A 127 -4.13 -45.84 -25.72
N LEU A 128 -4.38 -44.79 -24.96
CA LEU A 128 -4.83 -44.93 -23.57
C LEU A 128 -6.29 -45.37 -23.50
N ALA A 129 -7.14 -44.91 -24.42
CA ALA A 129 -8.51 -45.39 -24.55
C ALA A 129 -8.55 -46.90 -24.87
N ALA A 130 -7.70 -47.39 -25.82
CA ALA A 130 -7.57 -48.81 -26.09
C ALA A 130 -7.10 -49.60 -24.86
N SER A 131 -6.15 -49.09 -24.10
CA SER A 131 -5.68 -49.72 -22.86
C SER A 131 -6.76 -49.78 -21.76
N VAL A 132 -7.66 -48.80 -21.69
CA VAL A 132 -8.83 -48.85 -20.77
C VAL A 132 -9.77 -49.97 -21.19
N VAL A 133 -10.06 -50.10 -22.49
CA VAL A 133 -10.93 -51.17 -23.02
C VAL A 133 -10.34 -52.56 -22.73
N GLU A 134 -9.02 -52.74 -22.92
CA GLU A 134 -8.31 -53.97 -22.59
C GLU A 134 -8.41 -54.30 -21.10
N ALA A 135 -8.10 -53.30 -20.18
CA ALA A 135 -8.20 -53.50 -18.76
C ALA A 135 -9.64 -53.83 -18.30
N GLN A 136 -10.65 -53.24 -18.95
CA GLN A 136 -12.05 -53.51 -18.69
C GLN A 136 -12.46 -54.92 -19.07
N ALA A 137 -11.96 -55.44 -20.18
CA ALA A 137 -12.20 -56.82 -20.61
C ALA A 137 -11.56 -57.82 -19.62
N ASN A 138 -10.31 -57.54 -19.17
CA ASN A 138 -9.61 -58.36 -18.19
C ASN A 138 -10.38 -58.39 -16.84
N LEU A 139 -10.84 -57.22 -16.39
CA LEU A 139 -11.65 -57.15 -15.17
C LEU A 139 -12.94 -57.93 -15.28
N ALA A 140 -13.68 -57.85 -16.40
CA ALA A 140 -14.90 -58.62 -16.62
C ALA A 140 -14.66 -60.12 -16.57
N LEU A 141 -13.53 -60.60 -17.13
CA LEU A 141 -13.12 -62.00 -17.09
C LEU A 141 -12.81 -62.43 -15.63
N SER A 142 -11.99 -61.66 -14.92
CA SER A 142 -11.61 -62.01 -13.53
C SER A 142 -12.78 -61.89 -12.56
N GLN A 143 -13.67 -60.97 -12.80
CA GLN A 143 -14.92 -60.84 -12.01
C GLN A 143 -15.79 -62.08 -12.18
N SER A 144 -16.07 -62.54 -13.42
CA SER A 144 -16.84 -63.73 -13.66
C SER A 144 -16.21 -65.00 -13.06
N ASN A 145 -14.86 -65.06 -13.10
CA ASN A 145 -14.15 -66.16 -12.45
C ASN A 145 -14.26 -66.10 -10.92
N PHE A 146 -14.12 -64.93 -10.35
CA PHE A 146 -14.29 -64.74 -8.90
C PHE A 146 -15.68 -65.13 -8.45
N GLU A 147 -16.73 -64.65 -9.10
CA GLU A 147 -18.15 -64.99 -8.78
C GLU A 147 -18.38 -66.48 -8.82
N ARG A 148 -17.89 -67.15 -9.85
CA ARG A 148 -18.01 -68.62 -9.98
C ARG A 148 -17.24 -69.35 -8.88
N ASN A 149 -16.00 -68.93 -8.57
CA ASN A 149 -15.22 -69.53 -7.51
C ASN A 149 -15.85 -69.27 -6.12
N GLN A 150 -16.50 -68.13 -5.93
CA GLN A 150 -17.26 -67.85 -4.71
C GLN A 150 -18.40 -68.82 -4.51
N GLU A 151 -19.20 -69.09 -5.55
CA GLU A 151 -20.29 -70.07 -5.49
C GLU A 151 -19.77 -71.47 -5.18
N LEU A 152 -18.64 -71.88 -5.81
CA LEU A 152 -18.03 -73.17 -5.56
C LEU A 152 -17.42 -73.29 -4.14
N PHE A 153 -16.86 -72.20 -3.62
CA PHE A 153 -16.30 -72.14 -2.28
C PHE A 153 -17.41 -72.23 -1.24
N ASP A 154 -18.51 -71.53 -1.41
CA ASP A 154 -19.69 -71.58 -0.55
C ASP A 154 -20.30 -73.00 -0.56
N GLY A 155 -20.23 -73.68 -1.72
CA GLY A 155 -20.58 -75.12 -1.88
C GLY A 155 -19.52 -76.09 -1.34
N LYS A 156 -18.38 -75.63 -0.80
CA LYS A 156 -17.22 -76.41 -0.32
C LYS A 156 -16.59 -77.30 -1.43
N LEU A 157 -16.63 -76.87 -2.66
CA LEU A 157 -16.14 -77.63 -3.83
C LEU A 157 -14.72 -77.25 -4.22
N ILE A 158 -14.18 -76.15 -3.71
CA ILE A 158 -12.81 -75.66 -3.95
C ILE A 158 -12.11 -75.33 -2.65
N SER A 159 -10.79 -75.21 -2.68
CA SER A 159 -9.97 -74.79 -1.54
C SER A 159 -10.02 -73.30 -1.28
N SER A 160 -9.73 -72.90 -0.03
CA SER A 160 -9.57 -71.47 0.29
C SER A 160 -8.47 -70.80 -0.52
N GLN A 161 -7.41 -71.51 -0.88
CA GLN A 161 -6.32 -71.00 -1.69
C GLN A 161 -6.82 -70.65 -3.11
N GLU A 162 -7.62 -71.47 -3.74
CA GLU A 162 -8.16 -71.22 -5.08
C GLU A 162 -9.14 -70.04 -5.07
N PHE A 163 -9.97 -69.93 -4.02
CA PHE A 163 -10.84 -68.76 -3.81
C PHE A 163 -10.03 -67.48 -3.63
N ASP A 164 -9.04 -67.49 -2.72
CA ASP A 164 -8.18 -66.35 -2.47
C ASP A 164 -7.40 -65.92 -3.73
N GLN A 165 -6.92 -66.83 -4.56
CA GLN A 165 -6.31 -66.52 -5.85
C GLN A 165 -7.27 -65.79 -6.80
N ALA A 166 -8.52 -66.31 -6.92
CA ALA A 166 -9.52 -65.67 -7.78
C ALA A 166 -9.87 -64.25 -7.29
N ARG A 167 -10.01 -64.08 -5.99
CA ARG A 167 -10.30 -62.78 -5.36
C ARG A 167 -9.13 -61.78 -5.61
N THR A 168 -7.90 -62.22 -5.34
CA THR A 168 -6.72 -61.37 -5.52
C THR A 168 -6.57 -60.94 -6.99
N ARG A 169 -6.87 -61.85 -7.93
CA ARG A 169 -6.80 -61.51 -9.35
C ARG A 169 -7.84 -60.48 -9.76
N PHE A 170 -9.08 -60.60 -9.26
CA PHE A 170 -10.15 -59.64 -9.48
C PHE A 170 -9.77 -58.24 -8.92
N GLU A 171 -9.30 -58.19 -7.68
CA GLU A 171 -8.85 -56.94 -7.02
C GLU A 171 -7.69 -56.29 -7.81
N ALA A 172 -6.72 -57.05 -8.30
CA ALA A 172 -5.61 -56.56 -9.10
C ALA A 172 -6.04 -55.98 -10.44
N ASP A 173 -6.96 -56.67 -11.17
CA ASP A 173 -7.49 -56.19 -12.45
C ASP A 173 -8.38 -54.97 -12.29
N GLN A 174 -9.11 -54.85 -11.18
CA GLN A 174 -9.86 -53.63 -10.82
C GLN A 174 -8.93 -52.44 -10.59
N ALA A 175 -7.88 -52.63 -9.81
CA ALA A 175 -6.87 -51.58 -9.57
C ALA A 175 -6.15 -51.14 -10.87
N LEU A 176 -5.88 -52.11 -11.77
CA LEU A 176 -5.30 -51.82 -13.08
C LEU A 176 -6.25 -50.98 -13.96
N LEU A 177 -7.54 -51.31 -14.00
CA LEU A 177 -8.53 -50.52 -14.73
C LEU A 177 -8.61 -49.10 -14.19
N ASP A 178 -8.64 -48.91 -12.87
CA ASP A 178 -8.67 -47.58 -12.26
C ASP A 178 -7.41 -46.75 -12.57
N LEU A 179 -6.24 -47.40 -12.62
CA LEU A 179 -5.00 -46.76 -13.07
C LEU A 179 -5.11 -46.30 -14.53
N ARG A 180 -5.60 -47.15 -15.45
CA ARG A 180 -5.74 -46.80 -16.87
C ARG A 180 -6.75 -45.68 -17.09
N LYS A 181 -7.87 -45.70 -16.37
CA LYS A 181 -8.87 -44.62 -16.40
C LYS A 181 -8.27 -43.29 -15.94
N ARG A 182 -7.44 -43.31 -14.89
CA ARG A 182 -6.76 -42.09 -14.41
C ARG A 182 -5.79 -41.56 -15.48
N GLN A 183 -4.94 -42.43 -16.06
CA GLN A 183 -4.02 -42.04 -17.14
C GLN A 183 -4.75 -41.45 -18.35
N LEU A 184 -5.91 -41.99 -18.70
CA LEU A 184 -6.76 -41.43 -19.76
C LEU A 184 -7.33 -40.08 -19.36
N LYS A 185 -7.75 -39.90 -18.10
CA LYS A 185 -8.22 -38.60 -17.59
C LYS A 185 -7.12 -37.54 -17.63
N ASP A 186 -5.88 -37.90 -17.29
CA ASP A 186 -4.72 -37.00 -17.22
C ASP A 186 -4.28 -36.48 -18.59
N THR A 187 -4.80 -37.06 -19.69
CA THR A 187 -4.63 -36.52 -21.06
C THR A 187 -5.44 -35.26 -21.32
N ARG A 188 -6.42 -34.96 -20.45
CA ARG A 188 -7.30 -33.78 -20.53
C ARG A 188 -6.89 -32.77 -19.48
N ILE A 189 -6.14 -31.77 -19.91
CA ILE A 189 -5.66 -30.70 -19.05
C ILE A 189 -6.80 -29.67 -18.86
N THR A 190 -7.26 -29.52 -17.62
CA THR A 190 -8.35 -28.62 -17.26
C THR A 190 -7.85 -27.54 -16.30
N ALA A 191 -8.54 -26.40 -16.26
CA ALA A 191 -8.25 -25.32 -15.33
C ALA A 191 -8.55 -25.75 -13.87
N PRO A 192 -7.58 -25.68 -12.93
CA PRO A 192 -7.80 -26.03 -11.53
C PRO A 192 -8.62 -24.99 -10.75
N PHE A 193 -8.65 -23.74 -11.19
CA PHE A 193 -9.43 -22.63 -10.65
C PHE A 193 -9.82 -21.66 -11.78
N ARG A 194 -10.71 -20.73 -11.47
CA ARG A 194 -11.09 -19.64 -12.37
C ARG A 194 -9.95 -18.64 -12.50
N GLY A 195 -9.58 -18.23 -13.73
CA GLY A 195 -8.49 -17.29 -13.95
C GLY A 195 -8.31 -16.93 -15.40
N VAL A 196 -7.22 -16.23 -15.68
CA VAL A 196 -6.79 -15.86 -17.03
C VAL A 196 -5.64 -16.74 -17.46
N VAL A 197 -5.75 -17.36 -18.64
CA VAL A 197 -4.70 -18.19 -19.21
C VAL A 197 -3.63 -17.30 -19.83
N GLY A 198 -2.37 -17.61 -19.57
CA GLY A 198 -1.22 -16.91 -20.14
C GLY A 198 -0.90 -17.33 -21.58
N VAL A 199 0.34 -17.05 -21.99
CA VAL A 199 0.86 -17.45 -23.28
C VAL A 199 1.01 -18.98 -23.34
N ARG A 200 0.71 -19.59 -24.47
CA ARG A 200 0.94 -21.01 -24.70
C ARG A 200 2.43 -21.27 -25.01
N GLU A 201 3.01 -22.27 -24.36
CA GLU A 201 4.41 -22.63 -24.55
C GLU A 201 4.56 -23.84 -25.49
N VAL A 202 3.44 -24.35 -25.99
CA VAL A 202 3.38 -25.57 -26.81
C VAL A 202 2.47 -25.40 -28.02
N SER A 203 2.57 -26.31 -29.02
CA SER A 203 1.81 -26.27 -30.28
C SER A 203 1.07 -27.58 -30.53
N PRO A 204 -0.08 -27.56 -31.23
CA PRO A 204 -0.73 -28.78 -31.71
C PRO A 204 0.24 -29.64 -32.56
N GLY A 205 0.20 -30.94 -32.36
CA GLY A 205 1.13 -31.90 -33.02
C GLY A 205 2.48 -32.05 -32.29
N GLN A 206 2.78 -31.25 -31.30
CA GLN A 206 4.01 -31.37 -30.50
C GLN A 206 3.93 -32.59 -29.58
N VAL A 207 5.02 -33.34 -29.48
CA VAL A 207 5.21 -34.40 -28.48
C VAL A 207 5.71 -33.78 -27.21
N ILE A 208 5.03 -34.01 -26.09
CA ILE A 208 5.43 -33.53 -24.77
C ILE A 208 5.75 -34.67 -23.80
N SER A 209 6.60 -34.38 -22.84
CA SER A 209 6.92 -35.23 -21.69
C SER A 209 6.23 -34.74 -20.44
N PRO A 210 6.14 -35.55 -19.38
CA PRO A 210 5.65 -35.06 -18.07
C PRO A 210 6.47 -33.86 -17.58
N ASN A 211 5.80 -32.98 -16.81
CA ASN A 211 6.36 -31.77 -16.23
C ASN A 211 6.75 -30.66 -17.22
N VAL A 212 6.41 -30.78 -18.51
CA VAL A 212 6.54 -29.66 -19.45
C VAL A 212 5.46 -28.64 -19.16
N THR A 213 5.86 -27.37 -18.98
CA THR A 213 4.93 -26.24 -18.83
C THR A 213 4.19 -26.02 -20.15
N LEU A 214 2.87 -25.99 -20.08
CA LEU A 214 1.98 -25.81 -21.21
C LEU A 214 1.53 -24.35 -21.34
N THR A 215 1.17 -23.76 -20.23
CA THR A 215 0.76 -22.37 -20.07
C THR A 215 0.72 -22.00 -18.57
N TRP A 216 0.48 -20.74 -18.29
CA TRP A 216 0.23 -20.24 -16.93
C TRP A 216 -1.25 -19.95 -16.75
N LEU A 217 -1.78 -20.26 -15.55
CA LEU A 217 -3.11 -19.84 -15.14
C LEU A 217 -2.97 -18.91 -13.94
N VAL A 218 -3.59 -17.74 -14.05
CA VAL A 218 -3.45 -16.65 -13.07
C VAL A 218 -4.83 -16.20 -12.62
N SER A 219 -5.10 -16.25 -11.32
CA SER A 219 -6.28 -15.64 -10.71
C SER A 219 -5.99 -14.16 -10.43
N LEU A 220 -6.75 -13.27 -11.07
CA LEU A 220 -6.59 -11.82 -10.96
C LEU A 220 -7.59 -11.17 -10.02
N ASP A 221 -8.65 -11.85 -9.63
CA ASP A 221 -9.69 -11.33 -8.76
C ASP A 221 -10.06 -12.36 -7.66
N PRO A 222 -9.88 -11.96 -6.38
CA PRO A 222 -9.24 -10.74 -5.92
C PRO A 222 -7.74 -10.72 -6.21
N ILE A 223 -7.12 -9.54 -6.31
CA ILE A 223 -5.66 -9.42 -6.39
C ILE A 223 -5.09 -9.21 -4.99
N LYS A 224 -3.92 -9.79 -4.72
CA LYS A 224 -3.18 -9.62 -3.46
C LYS A 224 -2.25 -8.42 -3.57
N LEU A 225 -2.14 -7.69 -2.48
CA LEU A 225 -1.14 -6.65 -2.28
C LEU A 225 -0.24 -7.06 -1.13
N GLU A 226 1.06 -7.03 -1.35
CA GLU A 226 2.09 -7.33 -0.36
C GLU A 226 2.90 -6.06 -0.09
N PHE A 227 3.03 -5.69 1.18
CA PHE A 227 3.78 -4.52 1.61
C PHE A 227 4.38 -4.73 3.00
N ASN A 228 5.41 -3.97 3.31
CA ASN A 228 6.14 -4.10 4.57
C ASN A 228 5.85 -2.92 5.49
N VAL A 229 5.42 -3.22 6.71
CA VAL A 229 5.11 -2.24 7.76
C VAL A 229 6.28 -2.18 8.75
N PRO A 230 6.84 -0.98 9.04
CA PRO A 230 7.88 -0.83 10.04
C PRO A 230 7.44 -1.24 11.44
N GLU A 231 8.33 -1.85 12.23
CA GLU A 231 8.08 -2.40 13.57
C GLU A 231 7.34 -1.43 14.50
N ARG A 232 7.67 -0.13 14.44
CA ARG A 232 7.04 0.91 15.29
C ARG A 232 5.52 1.03 15.14
N PHE A 233 4.96 0.58 13.99
CA PHE A 233 3.53 0.63 13.71
C PHE A 233 2.79 -0.69 13.94
N LEU A 234 3.50 -1.76 14.33
CA LEU A 234 2.88 -3.07 14.53
C LEU A 234 1.83 -3.11 15.64
N SER A 235 2.00 -2.26 16.66
CA SER A 235 1.02 -2.16 17.76
C SER A 235 -0.37 -1.72 17.30
N VAL A 236 -0.46 -1.01 16.17
CA VAL A 236 -1.70 -0.47 15.61
C VAL A 236 -2.12 -1.12 14.29
N CYS A 237 -1.26 -1.97 13.71
CA CYS A 237 -1.57 -2.72 12.49
C CYS A 237 -2.40 -3.98 12.84
N ARG A 238 -3.57 -4.14 12.22
CA ARG A 238 -4.52 -5.24 12.48
C ARG A 238 -5.14 -5.76 11.19
N GLN A 239 -5.58 -7.02 11.23
CA GLN A 239 -6.48 -7.55 10.20
C GLN A 239 -7.80 -6.77 10.20
N GLY A 240 -8.42 -6.65 9.03
CA GLY A 240 -9.65 -5.90 8.83
C GLY A 240 -9.46 -4.39 8.59
N GLN A 241 -8.23 -3.88 8.68
CA GLN A 241 -7.97 -2.47 8.35
C GLN A 241 -8.12 -2.22 6.86
N THR A 242 -8.74 -1.09 6.54
CA THR A 242 -8.89 -0.62 5.16
C THR A 242 -7.64 0.13 4.70
N LEU A 243 -7.35 0.03 3.42
CA LEU A 243 -6.28 0.75 2.77
C LEU A 243 -6.72 1.26 1.40
N GLU A 244 -6.13 2.37 1.00
CA GLU A 244 -6.27 2.94 -0.33
C GLU A 244 -5.01 2.63 -1.13
N VAL A 245 -5.20 2.21 -2.38
CA VAL A 245 -4.10 1.77 -3.26
C VAL A 245 -4.12 2.59 -4.53
N LYS A 246 -2.97 3.14 -4.89
CA LYS A 246 -2.76 3.89 -6.12
C LYS A 246 -1.65 3.23 -6.93
N VAL A 247 -1.87 3.01 -8.21
CA VAL A 247 -0.90 2.45 -9.13
C VAL A 247 -0.53 3.46 -10.21
N ALA A 248 0.73 3.47 -10.64
CA ALA A 248 1.20 4.42 -11.64
C ALA A 248 0.52 4.26 -13.00
N ALA A 249 -0.01 3.07 -13.30
CA ALA A 249 -0.72 2.81 -14.56
C ALA A 249 -2.10 3.50 -14.61
N TYR A 250 -2.71 3.81 -13.46
CA TYR A 250 -4.03 4.43 -13.34
C TYR A 250 -4.00 5.54 -12.28
N PRO A 251 -3.36 6.70 -12.56
CA PRO A 251 -3.10 7.74 -11.56
C PRO A 251 -4.36 8.43 -11.03
N GLU A 252 -5.43 8.45 -11.80
CA GLU A 252 -6.72 9.07 -11.44
C GLU A 252 -7.66 8.11 -10.68
N MET A 253 -7.27 6.82 -10.58
CA MET A 253 -8.08 5.80 -9.92
C MET A 253 -7.44 5.41 -8.60
N SER A 254 -8.28 5.24 -7.58
CA SER A 254 -7.87 4.62 -6.33
C SER A 254 -8.67 3.33 -6.11
N PHE A 255 -8.00 2.33 -5.57
CA PHE A 255 -8.57 1.03 -5.27
C PHE A 255 -8.61 0.84 -3.77
N THR A 256 -9.70 0.28 -3.26
CA THR A 256 -9.82 0.00 -1.84
C THR A 256 -9.50 -1.47 -1.57
N GLY A 257 -8.71 -1.71 -0.54
CA GLY A 257 -8.38 -3.06 -0.09
C GLY A 257 -8.56 -3.23 1.41
N GLU A 258 -8.46 -4.48 1.85
CA GLU A 258 -8.55 -4.86 3.26
C GLU A 258 -7.40 -5.77 3.65
N VAL A 259 -6.77 -5.48 4.80
CA VAL A 259 -5.71 -6.31 5.37
C VAL A 259 -6.29 -7.63 5.85
N TYR A 260 -5.84 -8.75 5.27
CA TYR A 260 -6.26 -10.09 5.71
C TYR A 260 -5.18 -10.87 6.46
N PHE A 261 -3.90 -10.44 6.35
CA PHE A 261 -2.80 -11.13 6.98
C PHE A 261 -1.72 -10.14 7.44
N VAL A 262 -1.24 -10.34 8.67
CA VAL A 262 -0.05 -9.68 9.23
C VAL A 262 0.88 -10.81 9.67
N ALA A 263 2.11 -10.81 9.19
CA ALA A 263 3.07 -11.87 9.52
C ALA A 263 3.38 -11.87 11.03
N PRO A 264 3.52 -13.05 11.65
CA PRO A 264 3.75 -13.18 13.11
C PRO A 264 5.20 -12.91 13.51
N PHE A 265 6.05 -12.49 12.59
CA PHE A 265 7.48 -12.19 12.83
C PHE A 265 7.91 -10.90 12.14
N VAL A 266 8.96 -10.31 12.64
CA VAL A 266 9.64 -9.14 12.07
C VAL A 266 10.87 -9.62 11.31
N GLU A 267 11.05 -9.12 10.09
CA GLU A 267 12.27 -9.34 9.30
C GLU A 267 13.43 -8.58 9.97
N PRO A 268 14.46 -9.26 10.49
CA PRO A 268 15.48 -8.60 11.31
C PRO A 268 16.34 -7.58 10.53
N GLU A 269 16.57 -7.84 9.24
CA GLU A 269 17.42 -7.00 8.40
C GLU A 269 16.74 -5.66 8.08
N LEU A 270 15.45 -5.69 7.77
CA LEU A 270 14.67 -4.52 7.38
C LEU A 270 13.88 -3.90 8.53
N ARG A 271 13.76 -4.60 9.67
CA ARG A 271 12.89 -4.24 10.81
C ARG A 271 11.46 -3.93 10.38
N THR A 272 10.93 -4.75 9.50
CA THR A 272 9.58 -4.65 8.97
C THR A 272 8.84 -5.97 9.11
N THR A 273 7.53 -5.92 9.04
CA THR A 273 6.66 -7.10 9.01
C THR A 273 5.89 -7.10 7.71
N LEU A 274 5.84 -8.25 7.05
CA LEU A 274 5.03 -8.44 5.85
C LEU A 274 3.56 -8.38 6.20
N VAL A 275 2.84 -7.54 5.48
CA VAL A 275 1.37 -7.42 5.55
C VAL A 275 0.81 -7.70 4.16
N LYS A 276 -0.30 -8.43 4.13
CA LYS A 276 -1.00 -8.73 2.89
C LYS A 276 -2.44 -8.23 2.95
N ALA A 277 -2.86 -7.61 1.86
CA ALA A 277 -4.24 -7.15 1.68
C ALA A 277 -4.86 -7.76 0.43
N ARG A 278 -6.19 -7.78 0.37
CA ARG A 278 -6.96 -8.15 -0.81
C ARG A 278 -7.63 -6.93 -1.39
N ILE A 279 -7.64 -6.85 -2.72
CA ILE A 279 -8.25 -5.77 -3.48
C ILE A 279 -9.16 -6.43 -4.50
N ALA A 280 -10.41 -5.99 -4.60
CA ALA A 280 -11.32 -6.41 -5.67
C ALA A 280 -10.80 -5.90 -7.02
N ASN A 281 -10.79 -6.76 -8.03
CA ASN A 281 -10.22 -6.46 -9.34
C ASN A 281 -11.10 -7.03 -10.47
N GLU A 282 -12.41 -6.80 -10.36
CA GLU A 282 -13.42 -7.35 -11.28
C GLU A 282 -13.13 -6.99 -12.76
N GLU A 283 -12.62 -5.78 -13.01
CA GLU A 283 -12.25 -5.31 -14.36
C GLU A 283 -10.87 -5.82 -14.81
N SER A 284 -10.14 -6.57 -13.96
CA SER A 284 -8.79 -7.09 -14.24
C SER A 284 -7.77 -6.01 -14.65
N LEU A 285 -7.94 -4.77 -14.18
CA LEU A 285 -7.05 -3.64 -14.44
C LEU A 285 -5.71 -3.80 -13.72
N LEU A 286 -5.77 -4.28 -12.48
CA LEU A 286 -4.59 -4.53 -11.67
C LEU A 286 -3.95 -5.85 -12.11
N LYS A 287 -2.62 -5.83 -12.29
CA LYS A 287 -1.85 -7.00 -12.73
C LYS A 287 -0.75 -7.34 -11.72
N PRO A 288 -0.47 -8.63 -11.50
CA PRO A 288 0.67 -9.06 -10.70
C PRO A 288 1.97 -8.44 -11.20
N GLY A 289 2.84 -8.04 -10.27
CA GLY A 289 4.11 -7.36 -10.58
C GLY A 289 4.01 -5.84 -10.66
N MET A 290 2.82 -5.23 -10.62
CA MET A 290 2.71 -3.78 -10.50
C MET A 290 3.11 -3.32 -9.10
N PHE A 291 3.79 -2.17 -9.03
CA PHE A 291 4.02 -1.46 -7.77
C PHE A 291 2.86 -0.52 -7.46
N ALA A 292 2.57 -0.41 -6.19
CA ALA A 292 1.49 0.42 -5.70
C ALA A 292 1.93 1.27 -4.51
N THR A 293 1.43 2.50 -4.44
CA THR A 293 1.44 3.29 -3.21
C THR A 293 0.23 2.88 -2.38
N VAL A 294 0.47 2.61 -1.12
CA VAL A 294 -0.51 2.07 -0.16
C VAL A 294 -0.68 3.06 0.96
N ASP A 295 -1.86 3.61 1.13
CA ASP A 295 -2.24 4.45 2.26
C ASP A 295 -3.04 3.59 3.25
N LEU A 296 -2.33 3.01 4.24
CA LEU A 296 -2.92 2.16 5.28
C LEU A 296 -3.55 3.03 6.36
N THR A 297 -4.84 2.87 6.61
CA THR A 297 -5.54 3.55 7.71
C THR A 297 -5.20 2.85 9.02
N LEU A 298 -4.46 3.55 9.89
CA LEU A 298 -4.06 3.04 11.21
C LEU A 298 -5.16 3.23 12.24
N THR A 299 -5.71 4.46 12.32
CA THR A 299 -6.72 4.84 13.31
C THR A 299 -7.63 5.91 12.71
N VAL A 300 -8.90 5.86 13.01
CA VAL A 300 -9.86 6.91 12.66
C VAL A 300 -10.29 7.62 13.95
N ARG A 301 -10.14 8.94 14.01
CA ARG A 301 -10.64 9.79 15.08
C ARG A 301 -11.89 10.51 14.60
N GLU A 302 -13.06 10.02 15.03
CA GLU A 302 -14.37 10.51 14.56
C GLU A 302 -14.66 11.97 14.99
N GLU A 303 -14.12 12.42 16.11
CA GLU A 303 -14.38 13.73 16.69
C GLU A 303 -13.10 14.59 16.72
N ALA A 304 -12.36 14.66 15.63
CA ALA A 304 -11.17 15.49 15.55
C ALA A 304 -11.53 16.94 15.24
N ILE A 305 -10.89 17.89 15.94
CA ILE A 305 -11.04 19.31 15.66
C ILE A 305 -10.14 19.65 14.48
N VAL A 306 -10.73 20.19 13.43
CA VAL A 306 -10.03 20.50 12.18
C VAL A 306 -10.18 21.98 11.85
N ILE A 307 -9.07 22.61 11.46
CA ILE A 307 -9.02 23.99 10.97
C ILE A 307 -8.34 24.04 9.59
N PRO A 308 -8.59 25.07 8.77
CA PRO A 308 -7.84 25.29 7.53
C PRO A 308 -6.35 25.54 7.84
N GLU A 309 -5.45 24.96 7.05
CA GLU A 309 -4.00 25.11 7.23
C GLU A 309 -3.51 26.58 7.23
N PRO A 310 -4.07 27.52 6.44
CA PRO A 310 -3.70 28.94 6.51
C PRO A 310 -4.00 29.63 7.85
N ALA A 311 -4.79 29.01 8.73
CA ALA A 311 -5.03 29.52 10.09
C ALA A 311 -3.79 29.37 11.00
N LEU A 312 -2.83 28.54 10.63
CA LEU A 312 -1.56 28.41 11.34
C LEU A 312 -0.67 29.63 11.06
N PHE A 313 -0.65 30.58 12.02
CA PHE A 313 0.13 31.80 11.87
C PHE A 313 1.65 31.56 11.91
N ARG A 314 2.12 30.68 12.78
CA ARG A 314 3.53 30.32 12.93
C ARG A 314 3.67 28.89 13.46
N SER A 315 4.43 28.05 12.77
CA SER A 315 4.89 26.77 13.31
C SER A 315 6.05 27.00 14.27
N LEU A 316 5.97 26.44 15.47
CA LEU A 316 7.04 26.46 16.47
C LEU A 316 7.96 25.26 16.31
N ASP A 317 7.37 24.12 16.04
CA ASP A 317 8.01 22.83 15.70
C ASP A 317 7.06 21.98 14.86
N GLU A 318 7.34 20.67 14.71
CA GLU A 318 6.50 19.75 13.93
C GLU A 318 5.11 19.54 14.56
N GLU A 319 5.02 19.59 15.88
CA GLU A 319 3.79 19.31 16.63
C GLU A 319 3.08 20.56 17.16
N ARG A 320 3.71 21.73 17.17
CA ARG A 320 3.16 22.95 17.78
C ARG A 320 3.14 24.12 16.83
N ALA A 321 2.03 24.81 16.83
CA ALA A 321 1.85 26.03 16.07
C ALA A 321 1.09 27.09 16.87
N MET A 322 1.08 28.31 16.37
CA MET A 322 0.33 29.43 16.92
C MET A 322 -0.82 29.76 15.99
N VAL A 323 -1.99 30.00 16.57
CA VAL A 323 -3.20 30.47 15.90
C VAL A 323 -3.73 31.72 16.56
N TYR A 324 -4.48 32.53 15.83
CA TYR A 324 -5.28 33.59 16.38
C TYR A 324 -6.74 33.14 16.49
N VAL A 325 -7.31 33.27 17.67
CA VAL A 325 -8.73 32.98 17.99
C VAL A 325 -9.44 34.27 18.29
N ILE A 326 -10.67 34.44 17.86
CA ILE A 326 -11.51 35.59 18.22
C ILE A 326 -12.23 35.27 19.53
N ASP A 327 -11.99 36.09 20.55
CA ASP A 327 -12.68 35.94 21.85
C ASP A 327 -14.10 36.53 21.85
N GLN A 328 -14.82 36.35 22.96
CA GLN A 328 -16.19 36.88 23.11
C GLN A 328 -16.27 38.41 23.06
N ALA A 329 -15.15 39.10 23.33
CA ALA A 329 -15.06 40.55 23.26
C ALA A 329 -14.69 41.06 21.85
N GLY A 330 -14.54 40.20 20.85
CA GLY A 330 -14.14 40.55 19.50
C GLY A 330 -12.67 40.92 19.36
N GLN A 331 -11.81 40.37 20.24
CA GLN A 331 -10.37 40.60 20.22
C GLN A 331 -9.62 39.36 19.72
N ALA A 332 -8.53 39.56 18.99
CA ALA A 332 -7.66 38.49 18.54
C ALA A 332 -6.74 38.02 19.68
N GLN A 333 -6.91 36.80 20.13
CA GLN A 333 -6.04 36.16 21.12
C GLN A 333 -5.10 35.16 20.40
N MET A 334 -3.82 35.30 20.69
CA MET A 334 -2.82 34.34 20.20
C MET A 334 -2.76 33.13 21.13
N ARG A 335 -2.92 31.93 20.58
CA ARG A 335 -2.94 30.67 21.33
C ARG A 335 -2.00 29.67 20.70
N THR A 336 -1.25 28.94 21.54
CA THR A 336 -0.45 27.81 21.08
C THR A 336 -1.34 26.57 21.01
N VAL A 337 -1.29 25.89 19.90
CA VAL A 337 -2.04 24.65 19.64
C VAL A 337 -1.08 23.50 19.36
N ARG A 338 -1.50 22.29 19.70
CA ARG A 338 -0.81 21.06 19.29
C ARG A 338 -1.47 20.55 18.03
N VAL A 339 -0.64 20.42 16.99
CA VAL A 339 -1.05 20.01 15.65
C VAL A 339 -0.97 18.50 15.54
N GLY A 340 -1.96 17.90 14.92
CA GLY A 340 -2.00 16.48 14.54
C GLY A 340 -1.78 16.28 13.04
N GLU A 341 -2.61 15.43 12.44
CA GLU A 341 -2.54 15.08 11.03
C GLU A 341 -2.84 16.28 10.12
N ARG A 342 -2.12 16.35 8.97
CA ARG A 342 -2.33 17.39 7.95
C ARG A 342 -2.82 16.72 6.68
N LYS A 343 -4.01 17.07 6.21
CA LYS A 343 -4.60 16.47 5.01
C LYS A 343 -5.41 17.49 4.21
N ALA A 344 -5.19 17.54 2.90
CA ALA A 344 -6.00 18.30 1.95
C ALA A 344 -6.29 19.75 2.37
N ARG A 345 -5.26 20.53 2.74
CA ARG A 345 -5.34 21.92 3.21
C ARG A 345 -6.00 22.11 4.60
N LYS A 346 -6.28 21.04 5.30
CA LYS A 346 -6.81 21.03 6.66
C LYS A 346 -5.79 20.47 7.61
N VAL A 347 -5.87 20.91 8.87
CA VAL A 347 -4.97 20.49 9.94
C VAL A 347 -5.79 20.12 11.17
N GLU A 348 -5.51 18.94 11.69
CA GLU A 348 -6.07 18.48 12.96
C GLU A 348 -5.42 19.21 14.13
N ILE A 349 -6.22 19.61 15.12
CA ILE A 349 -5.76 20.21 16.35
C ILE A 349 -6.06 19.25 17.50
N LEU A 350 -4.98 18.70 18.07
CA LEU A 350 -5.08 17.76 19.18
C LEU A 350 -5.36 18.43 20.51
N GLN A 351 -4.85 19.66 20.71
CA GLN A 351 -5.02 20.44 21.94
C GLN A 351 -4.96 21.94 21.67
N GLY A 352 -5.69 22.72 22.46
CA GLY A 352 -5.61 24.19 22.45
C GLY A 352 -6.78 24.89 21.76
N LEU A 353 -7.67 24.14 21.08
CA LEU A 353 -8.93 24.66 20.53
C LEU A 353 -10.11 23.77 20.94
N THR A 354 -11.28 24.39 20.93
CA THR A 354 -12.58 23.69 21.07
C THR A 354 -13.41 23.85 19.81
N ALA A 355 -14.32 22.91 19.61
CA ALA A 355 -15.23 22.94 18.48
C ALA A 355 -16.07 24.22 18.47
N GLY A 356 -16.19 24.87 17.30
CA GLY A 356 -16.93 26.11 17.15
C GLY A 356 -16.16 27.39 17.46
N GLU A 357 -14.93 27.33 18.01
CA GLU A 357 -14.09 28.52 18.17
C GLU A 357 -13.68 29.05 16.78
N GLU A 358 -13.71 30.37 16.63
CA GLU A 358 -13.36 31.06 15.40
C GLU A 358 -11.85 31.30 15.30
N VAL A 359 -11.20 30.70 14.32
CA VAL A 359 -9.78 30.91 14.03
C VAL A 359 -9.61 31.85 12.85
N ILE A 360 -8.63 32.76 12.94
CA ILE A 360 -8.36 33.75 11.89
C ILE A 360 -7.48 33.10 10.82
N VAL A 361 -7.97 33.11 9.58
CA VAL A 361 -7.30 32.53 8.41
C VAL A 361 -6.54 33.60 7.61
N GLU A 362 -7.14 34.81 7.49
CA GLU A 362 -6.51 35.93 6.81
C GLU A 362 -6.50 37.20 7.67
N GLY A 363 -5.50 38.05 7.43
CA GLY A 363 -5.34 39.32 8.16
C GLY A 363 -4.43 39.20 9.37
N THR A 364 -3.86 38.04 9.66
CA THR A 364 -2.97 37.78 10.79
C THR A 364 -1.73 38.68 10.83
N GLN A 365 -1.26 39.18 9.67
CA GLN A 365 -0.10 40.09 9.59
C GLN A 365 -0.40 41.52 10.07
N LYS A 366 -1.70 41.89 10.16
CA LYS A 366 -2.14 43.25 10.51
C LYS A 366 -2.57 43.35 11.97
N ILE A 367 -2.61 42.25 12.71
CA ILE A 367 -3.09 42.16 14.09
C ILE A 367 -2.01 41.68 15.03
N GLY A 368 -2.18 42.00 16.29
CA GLY A 368 -1.40 41.49 17.41
C GLY A 368 -2.31 40.97 18.52
N PRO A 369 -1.76 40.34 19.56
CA PRO A 369 -2.54 39.90 20.71
C PRO A 369 -3.34 41.06 21.31
N GLY A 370 -4.66 40.85 21.54
CA GLY A 370 -5.57 41.88 22.07
C GLY A 370 -6.06 42.90 21.04
N SER A 371 -5.73 42.79 19.76
CA SER A 371 -6.23 43.70 18.71
C SER A 371 -7.73 43.48 18.49
N PRO A 372 -8.53 44.57 18.46
CA PRO A 372 -9.94 44.48 18.09
C PRO A 372 -10.07 44.09 16.61
N VAL A 373 -10.92 43.10 16.32
CA VAL A 373 -11.11 42.57 14.95
C VAL A 373 -12.59 42.60 14.54
N VAL A 374 -12.83 42.78 13.24
CA VAL A 374 -14.16 42.67 12.64
C VAL A 374 -14.13 41.59 11.57
N ARG A 375 -15.13 40.74 11.55
CA ARG A 375 -15.27 39.65 10.58
C ARG A 375 -15.48 40.19 9.18
N ALA A 376 -14.78 39.65 8.21
CA ALA A 376 -15.05 39.85 6.79
C ALA A 376 -16.40 39.22 6.42
N PRO A 377 -17.01 39.61 5.25
CA PRO A 377 -18.22 38.97 4.77
C PRO A 377 -18.06 37.46 4.66
N ALA A 378 -19.16 36.72 4.90
CA ALA A 378 -19.16 35.26 4.94
C ALA A 378 -18.67 34.59 3.63
N GLU A 379 -18.80 35.28 2.51
CA GLU A 379 -18.30 34.83 1.20
C GLU A 379 -16.78 34.62 1.19
N ALA A 380 -16.02 35.44 1.89
CA ALA A 380 -14.56 35.27 2.00
C ALA A 380 -14.15 34.03 2.82
N ALA A 381 -14.99 33.59 3.75
CA ALA A 381 -14.74 32.40 4.57
C ALA A 381 -15.05 31.09 3.83
N GLN A 382 -15.91 31.13 2.79
CA GLN A 382 -16.30 29.93 2.02
C GLN A 382 -15.14 29.29 1.26
N ILE A 383 -14.12 30.07 0.89
CA ILE A 383 -12.91 29.56 0.20
C ILE A 383 -12.12 28.58 1.07
N TYR A 384 -12.31 28.64 2.40
CA TYR A 384 -11.57 27.87 3.42
C TYR A 384 -12.42 26.80 4.11
N GLN A 385 -13.65 26.60 3.71
CA GLN A 385 -14.58 25.61 4.26
C GLN A 385 -14.59 24.32 3.49
#